data_13a83ce4afc05c0672ce3f1ba48909ec
#
_entry.id   13a83ce4afc05c0672ce3f1ba48909ec
#
_cell.length_a   1.000
_cell.length_b   1.000
_cell.length_c   1.000
_cell.angle_alpha   90.00
_cell.angle_beta   90.00
_cell.angle_gamma   90.00
#
_symmetry.space_group_name_H-M   'P 1'
#
loop_
_entity.id
_entity.type
_entity.pdbx_description
1 polymer ?
#
loop_
_entity_poly.entity_id
_entity_poly.type
_entity_poly.pdbx_seq_one_letter_code
_entity_poly.pdbx_strand_id
1 'polypeptide(L)'
;MKKRSKNFTFSLLLALILSFVGGILEAYSLTNRGFFALMQTGNLISVFINLVKTDWNSLLVSFVVVFTFIVGLIISNVIEFICEKKKKDYQPFELMICVALLVLVIFIPVEYTSEEAILEAKDLSWPNVLGNIVLALIGSMLLESFRKMNSKNFTSTMMTANLQRMVSSFFIGEEKHDKNEIISGFDYVLVILSFGVGVMISYGYFHLLKEFFANNVSYWMEVIPNLILLVPICILIATLIGRYIYLRKKFNVVSVAQ
;
A
#
# COMPACT_ATOMS: atom_id res chain seq x y z
N MET A 1 24.42 -22.64 4.48
CA MET A 1 23.48 -21.60 4.94
C MET A 1 24.19 -20.25 4.85
N LYS A 2 23.93 -19.46 3.79
CA LYS A 2 24.49 -18.10 3.62
C LYS A 2 23.92 -17.19 4.73
N LYS A 3 24.80 -16.62 5.54
CA LYS A 3 24.46 -15.61 6.56
C LYS A 3 23.81 -14.43 5.85
N ARG A 4 22.46 -14.42 5.82
CA ARG A 4 21.69 -13.25 5.34
C ARG A 4 22.21 -12.04 6.11
N SER A 5 22.59 -11.00 5.38
CA SER A 5 22.84 -9.67 5.93
C SER A 5 21.76 -9.40 6.98
N LYS A 6 22.13 -8.95 8.18
CA LYS A 6 21.19 -8.57 9.25
C LYS A 6 20.42 -7.34 8.78
N ASN A 7 19.52 -7.55 7.82
CA ASN A 7 18.57 -6.54 7.41
C ASN A 7 17.75 -6.16 8.63
N PHE A 8 17.53 -4.88 8.78
CA PHE A 8 16.74 -4.25 9.81
C PHE A 8 15.54 -5.11 10.16
N THR A 9 15.46 -5.60 11.40
CA THR A 9 14.33 -6.38 11.88
C THR A 9 13.12 -5.46 11.80
N PHE A 10 12.18 -5.79 10.96
CA PHE A 10 10.97 -5.03 10.72
C PHE A 10 10.23 -4.87 12.05
N SER A 11 10.21 -3.67 12.61
CA SER A 11 9.55 -3.40 13.88
C SER A 11 8.04 -3.32 13.68
N LEU A 12 7.27 -3.65 14.70
CA LEU A 12 5.81 -3.47 14.72
C LEU A 12 5.42 -2.03 14.30
N LEU A 13 6.18 -1.03 14.77
CA LEU A 13 5.93 0.37 14.41
C LEU A 13 5.94 0.59 12.88
N LEU A 14 6.90 0.01 12.19
CA LEU A 14 6.97 0.14 10.72
C LEU A 14 5.81 -0.59 10.04
N ALA A 15 5.42 -1.75 10.56
CA ALA A 15 4.24 -2.47 10.07
C ALA A 15 2.96 -1.63 10.23
N LEU A 16 2.77 -0.99 11.38
CA LEU A 16 1.63 -0.11 11.63
C LEU A 16 1.64 1.09 10.67
N ILE A 17 2.78 1.75 10.51
CA ILE A 17 2.94 2.88 9.59
C ILE A 17 2.58 2.47 8.15
N LEU A 18 3.10 1.35 7.66
CA LEU A 18 2.85 0.91 6.29
C LEU A 18 1.41 0.42 6.08
N SER A 19 0.80 -0.19 7.08
CA SER A 19 -0.62 -0.56 7.03
C SER A 19 -1.52 0.67 7.02
N PHE A 20 -1.21 1.69 7.79
CA PHE A 20 -1.90 2.97 7.77
C PHE A 20 -1.81 3.62 6.38
N VAL A 21 -0.61 3.69 5.80
CA VAL A 21 -0.40 4.15 4.42
C VAL A 21 -1.22 3.33 3.43
N GLY A 22 -1.17 2.00 3.54
CA GLY A 22 -1.96 1.09 2.71
C GLY A 22 -3.46 1.36 2.78
N GLY A 23 -3.98 1.64 3.99
CA GLY A 23 -5.39 2.01 4.20
C GLY A 23 -5.77 3.32 3.52
N ILE A 24 -4.92 4.35 3.61
CA ILE A 24 -5.15 5.62 2.91
C ILE A 24 -5.17 5.40 1.39
N LEU A 25 -4.18 4.70 0.84
CA LEU A 25 -4.06 4.51 -0.61
C LEU A 25 -5.22 3.70 -1.17
N GLU A 26 -5.65 2.64 -0.46
CA GLU A 26 -6.77 1.81 -0.90
C GLU A 26 -8.10 2.57 -0.87
N ALA A 27 -8.40 3.26 0.23
CA ALA A 27 -9.61 4.06 0.31
C ALA A 27 -9.61 5.20 -0.72
N TYR A 28 -8.47 5.88 -0.91
CA TYR A 28 -8.32 6.91 -1.93
C TYR A 28 -8.58 6.36 -3.35
N SER A 29 -8.00 5.21 -3.69
CA SER A 29 -8.19 4.60 -5.01
C SER A 29 -9.64 4.25 -5.28
N LEU A 30 -10.33 3.70 -4.27
CA LEU A 30 -11.72 3.33 -4.40
C LEU A 30 -12.66 4.56 -4.50
N THR A 31 -12.50 5.53 -3.58
CA THR A 31 -13.45 6.66 -3.46
C THR A 31 -13.23 7.75 -4.51
N ASN A 32 -11.99 7.98 -4.92
CA ASN A 32 -11.67 9.08 -5.85
C ASN A 32 -11.44 8.61 -7.29
N ARG A 33 -11.09 7.31 -7.48
CA ARG A 33 -10.75 6.79 -8.81
C ARG A 33 -11.56 5.57 -9.23
N GLY A 34 -12.51 5.11 -8.39
CA GLY A 34 -13.51 4.09 -8.72
C GLY A 34 -13.03 2.64 -8.72
N PHE A 35 -11.76 2.37 -8.37
CA PHE A 35 -11.20 1.00 -8.36
C PHE A 35 -10.34 0.72 -7.16
N PHE A 36 -10.24 -0.55 -6.81
CA PHE A 36 -9.22 -1.05 -5.90
C PHE A 36 -7.86 -1.09 -6.60
N ALA A 37 -6.93 -0.24 -6.21
CA ALA A 37 -5.57 -0.26 -6.77
C ALA A 37 -4.69 -1.35 -6.14
N LEU A 38 -4.88 -1.65 -4.84
CA LEU A 38 -4.03 -2.56 -4.07
C LEU A 38 -4.68 -3.93 -3.85
N MET A 39 -6.01 -4.00 -3.80
CA MET A 39 -6.77 -5.24 -3.57
C MET A 39 -7.05 -6.00 -4.87
N GLN A 40 -6.07 -6.77 -5.34
CA GLN A 40 -6.13 -7.42 -6.66
C GLN A 40 -7.17 -8.51 -6.79
N THR A 41 -7.63 -9.11 -5.70
CA THR A 41 -8.71 -10.13 -5.74
C THR A 41 -9.99 -9.54 -6.33
N GLY A 42 -10.37 -8.31 -5.95
CA GLY A 42 -11.52 -7.62 -6.51
C GLY A 42 -11.38 -7.35 -8.01
N ASN A 43 -10.20 -6.85 -8.42
CA ASN A 43 -9.92 -6.60 -9.83
C ASN A 43 -9.93 -7.89 -10.66
N LEU A 44 -9.38 -8.99 -10.12
CA LEU A 44 -9.38 -10.28 -10.79
C LEU A 44 -10.82 -10.83 -10.97
N ILE A 45 -11.67 -10.70 -9.95
CA ILE A 45 -13.10 -11.04 -10.05
C ILE A 45 -13.77 -10.18 -11.14
N SER A 46 -13.49 -8.88 -11.18
CA SER A 46 -14.02 -7.96 -12.19
C SER A 46 -13.61 -8.37 -13.61
N VAL A 47 -12.38 -8.82 -13.82
CA VAL A 47 -11.91 -9.34 -15.13
C VAL A 47 -12.84 -10.47 -15.62
N PHE A 48 -13.10 -11.47 -14.77
CA PHE A 48 -13.94 -12.62 -15.17
C PHE A 48 -15.42 -12.25 -15.32
N ILE A 49 -15.97 -11.39 -14.47
CA ILE A 49 -17.35 -10.91 -14.59
C ILE A 49 -17.52 -10.14 -15.90
N ASN A 50 -16.60 -9.21 -16.21
CA ASN A 50 -16.69 -8.38 -17.41
C ASN A 50 -16.43 -9.19 -18.70
N LEU A 51 -15.65 -10.26 -18.61
CA LEU A 51 -15.52 -11.23 -19.71
C LEU A 51 -16.86 -11.90 -20.05
N VAL A 52 -17.62 -12.34 -19.03
CA VAL A 52 -18.94 -12.95 -19.22
C VAL A 52 -19.96 -11.92 -19.72
N LYS A 53 -19.89 -10.68 -19.22
CA LYS A 53 -20.77 -9.58 -19.67
C LYS A 53 -20.41 -9.05 -21.05
N THR A 54 -19.29 -9.46 -21.65
CA THR A 54 -18.75 -8.91 -22.90
C THR A 54 -18.47 -7.40 -22.86
N ASP A 55 -18.24 -6.86 -21.64
CA ASP A 55 -17.86 -5.48 -21.45
C ASP A 55 -16.32 -5.35 -21.54
N TRP A 56 -15.87 -5.14 -22.79
CA TRP A 56 -14.44 -5.10 -23.10
C TRP A 56 -13.70 -3.93 -22.45
N ASN A 57 -14.34 -2.78 -22.25
CA ASN A 57 -13.72 -1.61 -21.65
C ASN A 57 -13.40 -1.85 -20.17
N SER A 58 -14.39 -2.26 -19.38
CA SER A 58 -14.23 -2.57 -17.96
C SER A 58 -13.30 -3.77 -17.73
N LEU A 59 -13.36 -4.78 -18.63
CA LEU A 59 -12.44 -5.91 -18.62
C LEU A 59 -10.99 -5.44 -18.80
N LEU A 60 -10.73 -4.60 -19.82
CA LEU A 60 -9.40 -4.12 -20.17
C LEU A 60 -8.79 -3.32 -19.02
N VAL A 61 -9.57 -2.44 -18.39
CA VAL A 61 -9.12 -1.65 -17.25
C VAL A 61 -8.78 -2.54 -16.06
N SER A 62 -9.67 -3.45 -15.65
CA SER A 62 -9.40 -4.37 -14.55
C SER A 62 -8.16 -5.22 -14.82
N PHE A 63 -8.01 -5.71 -16.06
CA PHE A 63 -6.85 -6.49 -16.49
C PHE A 63 -5.56 -5.68 -16.40
N VAL A 64 -5.56 -4.43 -16.89
CA VAL A 64 -4.37 -3.56 -16.87
C VAL A 64 -3.94 -3.28 -15.43
N VAL A 65 -4.86 -3.05 -14.50
CA VAL A 65 -4.52 -2.85 -13.08
C VAL A 65 -3.87 -4.09 -12.47
N VAL A 66 -4.45 -5.30 -12.72
CA VAL A 66 -3.85 -6.57 -12.26
C VAL A 66 -2.47 -6.79 -12.89
N PHE A 67 -2.35 -6.57 -14.20
CA PHE A 67 -1.09 -6.72 -14.92
C PHE A 67 -0.01 -5.77 -14.39
N THR A 68 -0.36 -4.51 -14.15
CA THR A 68 0.57 -3.52 -13.57
C THR A 68 1.03 -3.91 -12.16
N PHE A 69 0.13 -4.46 -11.36
CA PHE A 69 0.50 -4.98 -10.05
C PHE A 69 1.54 -6.11 -10.16
N ILE A 70 1.35 -7.04 -11.10
CA ILE A 70 2.35 -8.11 -11.37
C ILE A 70 3.69 -7.52 -11.82
N VAL A 71 3.66 -6.53 -12.72
CA VAL A 71 4.87 -5.82 -13.16
C VAL A 71 5.60 -5.19 -11.99
N GLY A 72 4.88 -4.55 -11.07
CA GLY A 72 5.47 -3.96 -9.87
C GLY A 72 6.12 -4.98 -8.93
N LEU A 73 5.52 -6.16 -8.76
CA LEU A 73 6.15 -7.26 -8.02
C LEU A 73 7.45 -7.71 -8.70
N ILE A 74 7.46 -7.81 -10.03
CA ILE A 74 8.67 -8.18 -10.79
C ILE A 74 9.75 -7.12 -10.61
N ILE A 75 9.41 -5.83 -10.74
CA ILE A 75 10.35 -4.72 -10.57
C ILE A 75 10.97 -4.76 -9.16
N SER A 76 10.15 -4.94 -8.12
CA SER A 76 10.62 -5.03 -6.74
C SER A 76 11.60 -6.19 -6.54
N ASN A 77 11.28 -7.39 -7.05
CA ASN A 77 12.18 -8.54 -6.97
C ASN A 77 13.51 -8.32 -7.75
N VAL A 78 13.46 -7.64 -8.90
CA VAL A 78 14.67 -7.29 -9.67
C VAL A 78 15.53 -6.29 -8.89
N ILE A 79 14.92 -5.29 -8.25
CA ILE A 79 15.64 -4.31 -7.40
C ILE A 79 16.30 -5.03 -6.22
N GLU A 80 15.56 -5.91 -5.52
CA GLU A 80 16.09 -6.72 -4.42
C GLU A 80 17.32 -7.52 -4.90
N PHE A 81 17.20 -8.24 -6.01
CA PHE A 81 18.27 -9.05 -6.57
C PHE A 81 19.54 -8.24 -6.93
N ILE A 82 19.37 -7.06 -7.56
CA ILE A 82 20.48 -6.19 -7.94
C ILE A 82 21.16 -5.61 -6.68
N CYS A 83 20.36 -5.17 -5.71
CA CYS A 83 20.89 -4.60 -4.47
C CYS A 83 21.59 -5.66 -3.61
N GLU A 84 21.07 -6.88 -3.52
CA GLU A 84 21.71 -8.00 -2.81
C GLU A 84 23.07 -8.34 -3.42
N LYS A 85 23.20 -8.39 -4.74
CA LYS A 85 24.49 -8.57 -5.42
C LYS A 85 25.51 -7.49 -5.05
N LYS A 86 25.04 -6.25 -4.89
CA LYS A 86 25.87 -5.10 -4.51
C LYS A 86 26.03 -4.95 -2.98
N LYS A 87 25.49 -5.88 -2.18
CA LYS A 87 25.44 -5.82 -0.70
C LYS A 87 24.81 -4.52 -0.17
N LYS A 88 23.90 -3.93 -0.93
CA LYS A 88 23.15 -2.72 -0.55
C LYS A 88 21.77 -3.10 -0.05
N ASP A 89 21.21 -2.22 0.80
CA ASP A 89 19.83 -2.33 1.23
C ASP A 89 18.90 -1.79 0.12
N TYR A 90 17.93 -2.59 -0.30
CA TYR A 90 17.01 -2.25 -1.38
C TYR A 90 15.79 -1.44 -0.93
N GLN A 91 15.36 -1.62 0.32
CA GLN A 91 14.13 -1.01 0.83
C GLN A 91 14.11 0.53 0.78
N PRO A 92 15.21 1.27 1.11
CA PRO A 92 15.21 2.72 0.95
C PRO A 92 15.04 3.15 -0.50
N PHE A 93 15.61 2.40 -1.43
CA PHE A 93 15.51 2.71 -2.86
C PHE A 93 14.08 2.54 -3.36
N GLU A 94 13.40 1.47 -2.96
CA GLU A 94 11.99 1.24 -3.29
C GLU A 94 11.05 2.28 -2.66
N LEU A 95 11.29 2.66 -1.40
CA LEU A 95 10.54 3.75 -0.77
C LEU A 95 10.70 5.08 -1.52
N MET A 96 11.90 5.39 -2.02
CA MET A 96 12.12 6.60 -2.84
C MET A 96 11.32 6.55 -4.15
N ILE A 97 11.28 5.39 -4.81
CA ILE A 97 10.46 5.20 -6.02
C ILE A 97 8.97 5.39 -5.69
N CYS A 98 8.49 4.76 -4.61
CA CYS A 98 7.09 4.91 -4.18
C CYS A 98 6.72 6.37 -3.88
N VAL A 99 7.61 7.13 -3.21
CA VAL A 99 7.40 8.57 -2.98
C VAL A 99 7.34 9.35 -4.29
N ALA A 100 8.26 9.10 -5.22
CA ALA A 100 8.27 9.77 -6.53
C ALA A 100 7.00 9.47 -7.33
N LEU A 101 6.54 8.21 -7.32
CA LEU A 101 5.30 7.80 -7.98
C LEU A 101 4.07 8.43 -7.30
N LEU A 102 4.03 8.54 -5.96
CA LEU A 102 2.94 9.22 -5.25
C LEU A 102 2.88 10.71 -5.61
N VAL A 103 4.04 11.37 -5.69
CA VAL A 103 4.10 12.77 -6.16
C VAL A 103 3.54 12.88 -7.58
N LEU A 104 3.85 11.94 -8.47
CA LEU A 104 3.29 11.92 -9.82
C LEU A 104 1.77 11.77 -9.81
N VAL A 105 1.20 10.92 -8.94
CA VAL A 105 -0.26 10.75 -8.82
C VAL A 105 -0.96 12.05 -8.41
N ILE A 106 -0.32 12.92 -7.61
CA ILE A 106 -0.92 14.21 -7.23
C ILE A 106 -1.24 15.08 -8.45
N PHE A 107 -0.45 15.01 -9.50
CA PHE A 107 -0.64 15.81 -10.72
C PHE A 107 -1.61 15.15 -11.72
N ILE A 108 -2.06 13.92 -11.50
CA ILE A 108 -3.06 13.27 -12.33
C ILE A 108 -4.45 13.71 -11.84
N PRO A 109 -5.24 14.43 -12.65
CA PRO A 109 -6.55 14.90 -12.23
C PRO A 109 -7.48 13.75 -11.82
N VAL A 110 -8.43 14.02 -10.93
CA VAL A 110 -9.51 13.10 -10.55
C VAL A 110 -10.77 13.55 -11.28
N GLU A 111 -11.34 12.67 -12.06
CA GLU A 111 -12.65 12.88 -12.65
C GLU A 111 -13.70 12.17 -11.79
N TYR A 112 -14.67 12.93 -11.27
CA TYR A 112 -15.78 12.36 -10.53
C TYR A 112 -16.81 11.83 -11.51
N THR A 113 -16.88 10.53 -11.62
CA THR A 113 -18.04 9.85 -12.17
C THR A 113 -19.14 9.84 -11.10
N SER A 114 -20.42 9.78 -11.49
CA SER A 114 -21.55 9.68 -10.56
C SER A 114 -21.38 8.50 -9.59
N GLU A 115 -22.01 8.56 -8.40
CA GLU A 115 -21.93 7.45 -7.42
C GLU A 115 -22.35 6.11 -8.02
N GLU A 116 -23.30 6.11 -8.96
CA GLU A 116 -23.75 4.93 -9.69
C GLU A 116 -22.67 4.40 -10.66
N ALA A 117 -21.87 5.27 -11.26
CA ALA A 117 -20.80 4.88 -12.16
C ALA A 117 -19.61 4.21 -11.41
N ILE A 118 -19.37 4.57 -10.14
CA ILE A 118 -18.35 3.92 -9.30
C ILE A 118 -18.71 2.44 -9.08
N LEU A 119 -20.00 2.15 -8.84
CA LEU A 119 -20.50 0.78 -8.61
C LEU A 119 -20.58 -0.04 -9.90
N GLU A 120 -20.85 0.58 -11.03
CA GLU A 120 -21.05 -0.09 -12.32
C GLU A 120 -19.81 -0.12 -13.23
N ALA A 121 -18.73 0.59 -12.87
CA ALA A 121 -17.48 0.70 -13.66
C ALA A 121 -17.71 1.14 -15.14
N LYS A 122 -18.79 1.85 -15.43
CA LYS A 122 -19.22 2.14 -16.80
C LYS A 122 -18.55 3.34 -17.46
N ASP A 123 -18.13 4.33 -16.66
CA ASP A 123 -17.51 5.56 -17.19
C ASP A 123 -16.13 5.80 -16.58
N LEU A 124 -15.18 4.95 -16.97
CA LEU A 124 -13.81 5.05 -16.52
C LEU A 124 -13.06 6.10 -17.31
N SER A 125 -12.90 7.24 -16.71
CA SER A 125 -12.04 8.27 -17.29
C SER A 125 -10.58 7.81 -17.31
N TRP A 126 -9.87 8.14 -18.37
CA TRP A 126 -8.45 7.81 -18.52
C TRP A 126 -7.56 8.35 -17.40
N PRO A 127 -7.78 9.54 -16.80
CA PRO A 127 -7.01 10.00 -15.65
C PRO A 127 -7.17 9.11 -14.44
N ASN A 128 -8.41 8.65 -14.16
CA ASN A 128 -8.66 7.74 -13.03
C ASN A 128 -7.99 6.38 -13.22
N VAL A 129 -8.06 5.83 -14.44
CA VAL A 129 -7.38 4.57 -14.79
C VAL A 129 -5.85 4.72 -14.64
N LEU A 130 -5.27 5.81 -15.17
CA LEU A 130 -3.84 6.07 -15.06
C LEU A 130 -3.39 6.21 -13.59
N GLY A 131 -4.15 6.94 -12.78
CA GLY A 131 -3.89 7.05 -11.35
C GLY A 131 -3.89 5.70 -10.64
N ASN A 132 -4.87 4.84 -10.95
CA ASN A 132 -4.95 3.49 -10.38
C ASN A 132 -3.82 2.57 -10.85
N ILE A 133 -3.37 2.69 -12.11
CA ILE A 133 -2.19 1.99 -12.61
C ILE A 133 -0.96 2.34 -11.76
N VAL A 134 -0.71 3.62 -11.52
CA VAL A 134 0.43 4.06 -10.71
C VAL A 134 0.28 3.61 -9.25
N LEU A 135 -0.92 3.69 -8.68
CA LEU A 135 -1.18 3.22 -7.31
C LEU A 135 -1.01 1.70 -7.17
N ALA A 136 -1.41 0.91 -8.19
CA ALA A 136 -1.20 -0.53 -8.20
C ALA A 136 0.30 -0.89 -8.21
N LEU A 137 1.09 -0.14 -8.96
CA LEU A 137 2.55 -0.28 -8.97
C LEU A 137 3.14 0.03 -7.59
N ILE A 138 2.73 1.13 -6.94
CA ILE A 138 3.17 1.49 -5.58
C ILE A 138 2.77 0.40 -4.59
N GLY A 139 1.52 -0.05 -4.63
CA GLY A 139 0.99 -1.07 -3.71
C GLY A 139 1.74 -2.39 -3.81
N SER A 140 2.07 -2.84 -5.03
CA SER A 140 2.84 -4.06 -5.26
C SER A 140 4.28 -3.95 -4.75
N MET A 141 4.94 -2.80 -4.94
CA MET A 141 6.29 -2.55 -4.42
C MET A 141 6.31 -2.51 -2.89
N LEU A 142 5.35 -1.82 -2.26
CA LEU A 142 5.24 -1.79 -0.79
C LEU A 142 4.96 -3.18 -0.21
N LEU A 143 4.13 -3.98 -0.88
CA LEU A 143 3.82 -5.34 -0.47
C LEU A 143 5.06 -6.23 -0.52
N GLU A 144 5.83 -6.17 -1.59
CA GLU A 144 6.99 -7.03 -1.83
C GLU A 144 8.19 -6.64 -0.96
N SER A 145 8.47 -5.33 -0.82
CA SER A 145 9.59 -4.82 -0.02
C SER A 145 9.47 -5.12 1.47
N PHE A 146 8.23 -5.22 1.98
CA PHE A 146 7.95 -5.31 3.42
C PHE A 146 7.11 -6.55 3.74
N ARG A 147 7.69 -7.73 3.52
CA ARG A 147 7.02 -9.03 3.69
C ARG A 147 7.03 -9.59 5.12
N LYS A 148 7.78 -9.00 6.05
CA LYS A 148 8.01 -9.56 7.38
C LYS A 148 7.90 -8.52 8.50
N MET A 149 7.19 -8.90 9.56
CA MET A 149 7.09 -8.20 10.82
C MET A 149 7.59 -9.13 11.93
N ASN A 150 8.60 -8.70 12.72
CA ASN A 150 9.16 -9.50 13.83
C ASN A 150 9.48 -10.96 13.42
N SER A 151 10.08 -11.14 12.23
CA SER A 151 10.40 -12.45 11.62
C SER A 151 9.18 -13.27 11.16
N LYS A 152 7.94 -12.79 11.32
CA LYS A 152 6.72 -13.40 10.80
C LYS A 152 6.28 -12.73 9.51
N ASN A 153 5.55 -13.46 8.68
CA ASN A 153 5.00 -12.92 7.44
C ASN A 153 3.98 -11.82 7.76
N PHE A 154 4.03 -10.75 6.97
CA PHE A 154 3.19 -9.58 7.11
C PHE A 154 2.78 -9.08 5.72
N THR A 155 1.65 -8.41 5.63
CA THR A 155 1.21 -7.72 4.43
C THR A 155 0.68 -6.32 4.79
N SER A 156 1.20 -5.28 4.13
CA SER A 156 0.80 -3.89 4.39
C SER A 156 -0.58 -3.55 3.81
N THR A 157 -1.03 -4.27 2.78
CA THR A 157 -2.23 -3.97 2.00
C THR A 157 -3.27 -5.08 1.99
N MET A 158 -2.86 -6.35 2.15
CA MET A 158 -3.77 -7.50 2.09
C MET A 158 -4.23 -7.91 3.50
N MET A 159 -5.24 -7.25 4.04
CA MET A 159 -5.71 -7.48 5.41
C MET A 159 -6.30 -8.86 5.65
N THR A 160 -6.89 -9.52 4.64
CA THR A 160 -7.40 -10.90 4.75
C THR A 160 -6.31 -11.88 5.21
N ALA A 161 -5.09 -11.75 4.67
CA ALA A 161 -3.97 -12.58 5.09
C ALA A 161 -3.52 -12.29 6.53
N ASN A 162 -3.60 -11.03 6.98
CA ASN A 162 -3.31 -10.66 8.36
C ASN A 162 -4.40 -11.15 9.32
N LEU A 163 -5.68 -11.13 8.92
CA LEU A 163 -6.78 -11.74 9.69
C LEU A 163 -6.57 -13.24 9.90
N GLN A 164 -6.20 -13.98 8.86
CA GLN A 164 -5.89 -15.40 8.96
C GLN A 164 -4.74 -15.65 9.93
N ARG A 165 -3.66 -14.87 9.82
CA ARG A 165 -2.48 -15.01 10.70
C ARG A 165 -2.80 -14.66 12.14
N MET A 166 -3.63 -13.64 12.38
CA MET A 166 -4.12 -13.26 13.69
C MET A 166 -4.81 -14.44 14.38
N VAL A 167 -5.80 -15.04 13.71
CA VAL A 167 -6.54 -16.19 14.24
C VAL A 167 -5.60 -17.37 14.50
N SER A 168 -4.74 -17.71 13.52
CA SER A 168 -3.78 -18.81 13.66
C SER A 168 -2.81 -18.59 14.81
N SER A 169 -2.33 -17.34 15.03
CA SER A 169 -1.42 -17.05 16.14
C SER A 169 -2.08 -17.20 17.51
N PHE A 170 -3.34 -16.80 17.65
CA PHE A 170 -4.08 -17.03 18.90
C PHE A 170 -4.31 -18.52 19.17
N PHE A 171 -4.73 -19.28 18.15
CA PHE A 171 -4.93 -20.74 18.30
C PHE A 171 -3.65 -21.47 18.66
N ILE A 172 -2.54 -21.20 17.97
CA ILE A 172 -1.24 -21.84 18.24
C ILE A 172 -0.72 -21.41 19.63
N GLY A 173 -0.91 -20.13 19.98
CA GLY A 173 -0.51 -19.60 21.27
C GLY A 173 -1.24 -20.26 22.45
N GLU A 174 -2.53 -20.50 22.29
CA GLU A 174 -3.36 -21.16 23.27
C GLU A 174 -2.99 -22.66 23.38
N GLU A 175 -2.91 -23.37 22.26
CA GLU A 175 -2.60 -24.79 22.18
C GLU A 175 -1.22 -25.12 22.79
N LYS A 176 -0.20 -24.29 22.47
CA LYS A 176 1.18 -24.51 22.92
C LYS A 176 1.58 -23.75 24.16
N HIS A 177 0.65 -23.00 24.76
CA HIS A 177 0.92 -22.06 25.86
C HIS A 177 2.09 -21.10 25.57
N ASP A 178 2.23 -20.69 24.27
CA ASP A 178 3.30 -19.80 23.82
C ASP A 178 2.83 -18.34 23.83
N LYS A 179 3.29 -17.62 24.86
CA LYS A 179 3.00 -16.18 25.00
C LYS A 179 3.47 -15.33 23.79
N ASN A 180 4.53 -15.73 23.10
CA ASN A 180 5.03 -14.99 21.95
C ASN A 180 4.07 -15.12 20.75
N GLU A 181 3.41 -16.26 20.59
CA GLU A 181 2.38 -16.44 19.59
C GLU A 181 1.15 -15.58 19.89
N ILE A 182 0.71 -15.53 21.16
CA ILE A 182 -0.40 -14.68 21.60
C ILE A 182 -0.07 -13.19 21.34
N ILE A 183 1.13 -12.72 21.71
CA ILE A 183 1.58 -11.34 21.43
C ILE A 183 1.55 -11.07 19.92
N SER A 184 2.00 -12.02 19.10
CA SER A 184 1.94 -11.86 17.63
C SER A 184 0.51 -11.76 17.11
N GLY A 185 -0.46 -12.44 17.71
CA GLY A 185 -1.88 -12.28 17.42
C GLY A 185 -2.33 -10.83 17.66
N PHE A 186 -1.94 -10.23 18.78
CA PHE A 186 -2.23 -8.82 19.07
C PHE A 186 -1.50 -7.85 18.11
N ASP A 187 -0.25 -8.17 17.70
CA ASP A 187 0.46 -7.37 16.68
C ASP A 187 -0.37 -7.31 15.38
N TYR A 188 -0.96 -8.42 14.94
CA TYR A 188 -1.83 -8.41 13.75
C TYR A 188 -3.14 -7.64 13.96
N VAL A 189 -3.74 -7.68 15.18
CA VAL A 189 -4.90 -6.82 15.51
C VAL A 189 -4.54 -5.35 15.32
N LEU A 190 -3.41 -4.91 15.87
CA LEU A 190 -2.95 -3.53 15.75
C LEU A 190 -2.71 -3.12 14.29
N VAL A 191 -2.14 -4.01 13.49
CA VAL A 191 -1.92 -3.82 12.04
C VAL A 191 -3.24 -3.59 11.31
N ILE A 192 -4.25 -4.42 11.57
CA ILE A 192 -5.59 -4.30 10.96
C ILE A 192 -6.27 -3.00 11.39
N LEU A 193 -6.20 -2.67 12.68
CA LEU A 193 -6.74 -1.41 13.18
C LEU A 193 -6.05 -0.19 12.56
N SER A 194 -4.72 -0.23 12.42
CA SER A 194 -3.95 0.84 11.78
C SER A 194 -4.37 1.06 10.32
N PHE A 195 -4.58 -0.02 9.57
CA PHE A 195 -5.13 0.05 8.21
C PHE A 195 -6.54 0.69 8.22
N GLY A 196 -7.42 0.25 9.13
CA GLY A 196 -8.78 0.80 9.27
C GLY A 196 -8.78 2.29 9.57
N VAL A 197 -7.86 2.76 10.43
CA VAL A 197 -7.69 4.21 10.71
C VAL A 197 -7.27 4.96 9.43
N GLY A 198 -6.36 4.40 8.64
CA GLY A 198 -5.99 4.98 7.34
C GLY A 198 -7.18 5.11 6.39
N VAL A 199 -8.01 4.07 6.30
CA VAL A 199 -9.26 4.08 5.51
C VAL A 199 -10.21 5.18 5.99
N MET A 200 -10.43 5.26 7.32
CA MET A 200 -11.35 6.26 7.90
C MET A 200 -10.88 7.70 7.61
N ILE A 201 -9.58 7.97 7.71
CA ILE A 201 -9.03 9.30 7.43
C ILE A 201 -9.20 9.65 5.95
N SER A 202 -8.88 8.74 5.04
CA SER A 202 -9.01 8.97 3.60
C SER A 202 -10.47 9.17 3.18
N TYR A 203 -11.37 8.32 3.67
CA TYR A 203 -12.80 8.43 3.38
C TYR A 203 -13.42 9.68 4.03
N GLY A 204 -13.05 9.98 5.27
CA GLY A 204 -13.50 11.21 5.96
C GLY A 204 -13.07 12.47 5.20
N TYR A 205 -11.86 12.53 4.70
CA TYR A 205 -11.39 13.61 3.84
C TYR A 205 -12.24 13.76 2.57
N PHE A 206 -12.50 12.63 1.88
CA PHE A 206 -13.36 12.61 0.70
C PHE A 206 -14.76 13.14 1.01
N HIS A 207 -15.38 12.70 2.12
CA HIS A 207 -16.72 13.13 2.53
C HIS A 207 -16.78 14.62 2.82
N LEU A 208 -15.79 15.15 3.54
CA LEU A 208 -15.68 16.60 3.82
C LEU A 208 -15.56 17.43 2.53
N LEU A 209 -14.77 16.94 1.57
CA LEU A 209 -14.65 17.61 0.26
C LEU A 209 -15.98 17.59 -0.49
N LYS A 210 -16.67 16.47 -0.51
CA LYS A 210 -17.98 16.33 -1.17
C LYS A 210 -18.99 17.33 -0.60
N GLU A 211 -19.09 17.47 0.71
CA GLU A 211 -19.97 18.44 1.36
C GLU A 211 -19.58 19.89 1.05
N PHE A 212 -18.29 20.22 1.11
CA PHE A 212 -17.80 21.57 0.85
C PHE A 212 -18.03 22.00 -0.61
N PHE A 213 -17.85 21.10 -1.56
CA PHE A 213 -17.98 21.39 -2.99
C PHE A 213 -19.39 21.16 -3.56
N ALA A 214 -20.31 20.55 -2.82
CA ALA A 214 -21.69 20.38 -3.25
C ALA A 214 -22.35 21.72 -3.67
N ASN A 215 -21.85 22.83 -3.12
CA ASN A 215 -22.35 24.19 -3.38
C ASN A 215 -21.43 25.04 -4.27
N ASN A 216 -20.25 24.57 -4.67
CA ASN A 216 -19.26 25.34 -5.41
C ASN A 216 -18.53 24.49 -6.44
N VAL A 217 -19.05 24.40 -7.66
CA VAL A 217 -18.33 23.74 -8.77
C VAL A 217 -17.15 24.62 -9.20
N SER A 218 -15.93 24.18 -8.96
CA SER A 218 -14.70 24.89 -9.32
C SER A 218 -13.66 23.91 -9.93
N TYR A 219 -12.81 24.41 -10.79
CA TYR A 219 -11.67 23.70 -11.41
C TYR A 219 -10.76 22.96 -10.40
N TRP A 220 -10.71 23.42 -9.16
CA TRP A 220 -9.93 22.80 -8.08
C TRP A 220 -10.45 21.42 -7.64
N MET A 221 -11.67 21.00 -8.04
CA MET A 221 -12.23 19.68 -7.75
C MET A 221 -11.40 18.53 -8.32
N GLU A 222 -10.60 18.77 -9.36
CA GLU A 222 -9.78 17.75 -9.99
C GLU A 222 -8.48 17.43 -9.23
N VAL A 223 -7.94 18.38 -8.48
CA VAL A 223 -6.62 18.27 -7.83
C VAL A 223 -6.71 18.17 -6.32
N ILE A 224 -7.66 18.87 -5.69
CA ILE A 224 -7.80 18.88 -4.21
C ILE A 224 -7.95 17.46 -3.62
N PRO A 225 -8.69 16.52 -4.23
CA PRO A 225 -8.78 15.15 -3.71
C PRO A 225 -7.43 14.46 -3.58
N ASN A 226 -6.47 14.82 -4.43
CA ASN A 226 -5.13 14.24 -4.43
C ASN A 226 -4.29 14.72 -3.23
N LEU A 227 -4.67 15.81 -2.56
CA LEU A 227 -3.90 16.34 -1.42
C LEU A 227 -3.83 15.38 -0.24
N ILE A 228 -4.78 14.46 -0.09
CA ILE A 228 -4.69 13.40 0.92
C ILE A 228 -3.42 12.55 0.76
N LEU A 229 -2.90 12.43 -0.46
CA LEU A 229 -1.67 11.69 -0.77
C LEU A 229 -0.41 12.33 -0.18
N LEU A 230 -0.47 13.60 0.25
CA LEU A 230 0.62 14.24 1.00
C LEU A 230 0.88 13.53 2.34
N VAL A 231 -0.16 12.95 2.95
CA VAL A 231 -0.02 12.20 4.21
C VAL A 231 0.88 10.98 4.04
N PRO A 232 0.60 10.02 3.14
CA PRO A 232 1.51 8.90 2.89
C PRO A 232 2.89 9.34 2.40
N ILE A 233 3.01 10.39 1.58
CA ILE A 233 4.29 10.92 1.13
C ILE A 233 5.13 11.38 2.33
N CYS A 234 4.59 12.23 3.21
CA CYS A 234 5.30 12.71 4.39
C CYS A 234 5.72 11.54 5.31
N ILE A 235 4.85 10.56 5.49
CA ILE A 235 5.11 9.38 6.32
C ILE A 235 6.23 8.53 5.72
N LEU A 236 6.20 8.27 4.42
CA LEU A 236 7.25 7.48 3.75
C LEU A 236 8.60 8.22 3.77
N ILE A 237 8.62 9.54 3.59
CA ILE A 237 9.83 10.36 3.73
C ILE A 237 10.35 10.30 5.17
N ALA A 238 9.50 10.46 6.18
CA ALA A 238 9.90 10.34 7.57
C ALA A 238 10.48 8.95 7.89
N THR A 239 9.90 7.91 7.33
CA THR A 239 10.39 6.52 7.43
C THR A 239 11.78 6.36 6.81
N LEU A 240 12.01 6.96 5.64
CA LEU A 240 13.32 6.97 4.97
C LEU A 240 14.38 7.68 5.83
N ILE A 241 14.05 8.86 6.35
CA ILE A 241 14.96 9.64 7.20
C ILE A 241 15.28 8.88 8.49
N GLY A 242 14.27 8.33 9.16
CA GLY A 242 14.43 7.55 10.37
C GLY A 242 15.34 6.33 10.16
N ARG A 243 15.18 5.65 9.04
CA ARG A 243 16.03 4.51 8.67
C ARG A 243 17.48 4.93 8.38
N TYR A 244 17.67 6.03 7.67
CA TYR A 244 19.01 6.57 7.40
C TYR A 244 19.76 6.92 8.69
N ILE A 245 19.10 7.60 9.63
CA ILE A 245 19.65 7.95 10.93
C ILE A 245 20.02 6.69 11.74
N TYR A 246 19.14 5.69 11.74
CA TYR A 246 19.40 4.43 12.42
C TYR A 246 20.62 3.70 11.87
N LEU A 247 20.76 3.59 10.56
CA LEU A 247 21.91 2.95 9.91
C LEU A 247 23.20 3.70 10.23
N ARG A 248 23.20 5.03 10.18
CA ARG A 248 24.37 5.86 10.50
C ARG A 248 24.83 5.67 11.94
N LYS A 249 23.90 5.62 12.91
CA LYS A 249 24.26 5.35 14.32
C LYS A 249 24.90 3.98 14.49
N LYS A 250 24.41 2.97 13.81
CA LYS A 250 24.94 1.60 13.87
C LYS A 250 26.36 1.50 13.31
N PHE A 251 26.67 2.22 12.23
CA PHE A 251 28.03 2.28 11.66
C PHE A 251 29.01 2.97 12.61
N ASN A 252 28.61 4.08 13.24
CA ASN A 252 29.48 4.80 14.18
C ASN A 252 29.80 4.00 15.45
N VAL A 253 28.88 3.16 15.92
CA VAL A 253 29.15 2.30 17.10
C VAL A 253 30.13 1.18 16.77
N VAL A 254 30.13 0.66 15.55
CA VAL A 254 31.07 -0.40 15.12
C VAL A 254 32.48 0.17 14.87
N SER A 255 32.60 1.42 14.39
CA SER A 255 33.87 2.07 14.15
C SER A 255 34.57 2.56 15.41
N VAL A 256 33.87 2.67 16.55
CA VAL A 256 34.43 3.06 17.86
C VAL A 256 34.84 1.83 18.67
N ALA A 257 34.41 0.62 18.28
CA ALA A 257 34.70 -0.65 18.96
C ALA A 257 35.84 -1.45 18.29
N GLN A 258 36.51 -0.88 17.26
CA GLN A 258 37.75 -1.35 16.66
C GLN A 258 38.89 -0.41 17.01
#